data_a771749fa54f7a4e38c3e146551745d2
#
_entry.id   a771749fa54f7a4e38c3e146551745d2
#
_cell.length_a   1.000
_cell.length_b   1.000
_cell.length_c   1.000
_cell.angle_alpha   90.00
_cell.angle_beta   90.00
_cell.angle_gamma   90.00
#
_symmetry.space_group_name_H-M   'P 1'
#
loop_
_entity.id
_entity.type
_entity.pdbx_description
1 polymer ?
#
loop_
_entity_poly.entity_id
_entity_poly.type
_entity_poly.pdbx_seq_one_letter_code
_entity_poly.pdbx_strand_id
1 'polypeptide(L)'
;VVLEVAGEKVQKGEFVRMFKKNSLSKDTVISQSELDDYLELFINYKMKLAQARELGLDTMKSYLDEVKHYREQLVAPYLNDASVNRQLVREAYDRSKEIVYASHILVNIPANATPDDTLAAYNKALQIRKRASAGEDFGKLAEELSDDPSARDRVDDKTHAEIKGNKGSLGYFTSMSMIYPFETACYSMKAGEVSMPV
;
A
#
# COMPACT_ATOMS: atom_id res chain seq x y z
N VAL A 1 16.86 26.91 -32.23
CA VAL A 1 17.99 27.07 -31.30
C VAL A 1 18.10 28.54 -30.96
N VAL A 2 18.19 28.88 -29.69
CA VAL A 2 18.36 30.27 -29.19
C VAL A 2 19.81 30.53 -28.79
N LEU A 3 20.43 29.53 -28.19
CA LEU A 3 21.85 29.59 -27.80
C LEU A 3 22.47 28.18 -27.77
N GLU A 4 23.76 28.13 -27.71
CA GLU A 4 24.54 26.89 -27.54
C GLU A 4 25.48 27.07 -26.36
N VAL A 5 25.45 26.15 -25.38
CA VAL A 5 26.28 26.20 -24.18
C VAL A 5 26.90 24.83 -23.96
N ALA A 6 28.25 24.78 -23.83
CA ALA A 6 28.99 23.54 -23.62
C ALA A 6 28.63 22.42 -24.64
N GLY A 7 28.40 22.81 -25.93
CA GLY A 7 28.01 21.89 -27.00
C GLY A 7 26.54 21.48 -27.02
N GLU A 8 25.72 21.86 -26.01
CA GLU A 8 24.26 21.64 -25.99
C GLU A 8 23.51 22.78 -26.68
N LYS A 9 22.62 22.42 -27.62
CA LYS A 9 21.72 23.37 -28.29
C LYS A 9 20.47 23.59 -27.50
N VAL A 10 20.24 24.80 -27.01
CA VAL A 10 19.04 25.19 -26.25
C VAL A 10 17.95 25.66 -27.19
N GLN A 11 16.77 25.07 -27.06
CA GLN A 11 15.60 25.48 -27.83
C GLN A 11 14.86 26.62 -27.11
N LYS A 12 14.20 27.49 -27.90
CA LYS A 12 13.38 28.60 -27.38
C LYS A 12 12.38 28.14 -26.33
N GLY A 13 11.72 27.03 -26.57
CA GLY A 13 10.71 26.48 -25.65
C GLY A 13 11.29 26.06 -24.29
N GLU A 14 12.51 25.55 -24.25
CA GLU A 14 13.22 25.24 -23.01
C GLU A 14 13.52 26.50 -22.20
N PHE A 15 14.15 27.47 -22.82
CA PHE A 15 14.49 28.75 -22.18
C PHE A 15 13.23 29.45 -21.61
N VAL A 16 12.19 29.61 -22.42
CA VAL A 16 10.95 30.26 -22.01
C VAL A 16 10.26 29.53 -20.85
N ARG A 17 10.27 28.21 -20.85
CA ARG A 17 9.69 27.40 -19.78
C ARG A 17 10.46 27.59 -18.46
N MET A 18 11.78 27.57 -18.53
CA MET A 18 12.64 27.77 -17.36
C MET A 18 12.56 29.20 -16.84
N PHE A 19 12.53 30.19 -17.73
CA PHE A 19 12.32 31.58 -17.37
C PHE A 19 10.99 31.76 -16.61
N LYS A 20 9.86 31.28 -17.17
CA LYS A 20 8.55 31.38 -16.55
C LYS A 20 8.46 30.65 -15.20
N LYS A 21 9.18 29.54 -15.03
CA LYS A 21 9.22 28.80 -13.78
C LYS A 21 9.97 29.54 -12.68
N ASN A 22 11.04 30.25 -13.03
CA ASN A 22 11.97 30.87 -12.08
C ASN A 22 11.75 32.37 -11.92
N SER A 23 10.98 33.02 -12.81
CA SER A 23 10.65 34.43 -12.68
C SER A 23 9.68 34.61 -11.51
N LEU A 24 10.05 35.50 -10.59
CA LEU A 24 9.20 35.90 -9.45
C LEU A 24 8.16 36.96 -9.86
N SER A 25 8.33 37.60 -11.01
CA SER A 25 7.39 38.57 -11.55
C SER A 25 6.13 37.91 -12.04
N LYS A 26 4.99 38.31 -11.50
CA LYS A 26 3.66 37.98 -12.02
C LYS A 26 3.21 38.93 -13.13
N ASP A 27 4.05 39.91 -13.46
CA ASP A 27 3.72 40.91 -14.46
C ASP A 27 3.82 40.35 -15.87
N THR A 28 2.89 40.77 -16.71
CA THR A 28 2.77 40.35 -18.11
C THR A 28 3.81 41.00 -19.02
N VAL A 29 4.48 42.03 -18.54
CA VAL A 29 5.50 42.79 -19.29
C VAL A 29 6.86 42.52 -18.68
N ILE A 30 7.70 41.82 -19.43
CA ILE A 30 9.07 41.48 -19.08
C ILE A 30 9.97 42.53 -19.70
N SER A 31 10.84 43.17 -18.89
CA SER A 31 11.82 44.11 -19.40
C SER A 31 12.99 43.40 -20.10
N GLN A 32 13.67 44.10 -21.03
CA GLN A 32 14.84 43.54 -21.68
C GLN A 32 15.98 43.25 -20.65
N SER A 33 16.15 44.07 -19.63
CA SER A 33 17.14 43.87 -18.57
C SER A 33 16.88 42.57 -17.80
N GLU A 34 15.62 42.31 -17.38
CA GLU A 34 15.27 41.06 -16.70
C GLU A 34 15.55 39.83 -17.55
N LEU A 35 15.36 39.96 -18.85
CA LEU A 35 15.62 38.85 -19.77
C LEU A 35 17.13 38.62 -19.91
N ASP A 36 17.93 39.68 -20.01
CA ASP A 36 19.38 39.61 -20.14
C ASP A 36 20.04 39.08 -18.84
N ASP A 37 19.60 39.57 -17.68
CA ASP A 37 20.04 39.07 -16.37
C ASP A 37 19.72 37.55 -16.20
N TYR A 38 18.53 37.15 -16.60
CA TYR A 38 18.15 35.74 -16.52
C TYR A 38 18.92 34.87 -17.54
N LEU A 39 19.23 35.43 -18.70
CA LEU A 39 20.01 34.71 -19.72
C LEU A 39 21.42 34.39 -19.18
N GLU A 40 22.06 35.31 -18.48
CA GLU A 40 23.37 35.09 -17.84
C GLU A 40 23.27 33.96 -16.78
N LEU A 41 22.25 34.05 -15.91
CA LEU A 41 21.99 32.98 -14.91
C LEU A 41 21.75 31.64 -15.56
N PHE A 42 21.00 31.60 -16.65
CA PHE A 42 20.70 30.36 -17.39
C PHE A 42 21.95 29.76 -18.05
N ILE A 43 22.82 30.60 -18.64
CA ILE A 43 24.09 30.14 -19.21
C ILE A 43 24.97 29.53 -18.10
N ASN A 44 25.13 30.23 -16.98
CA ASN A 44 25.89 29.75 -15.83
C ASN A 44 25.34 28.42 -15.29
N TYR A 45 24.02 28.28 -15.21
CA TYR A 45 23.36 27.03 -14.83
C TYR A 45 23.70 25.88 -15.80
N LYS A 46 23.61 26.13 -17.11
CA LYS A 46 23.95 25.11 -18.14
C LYS A 46 25.42 24.71 -18.08
N MET A 47 26.33 25.64 -17.87
CA MET A 47 27.75 25.36 -17.70
C MET A 47 28.02 24.50 -16.46
N LYS A 48 27.39 24.81 -15.33
CA LYS A 48 27.49 23.99 -14.10
C LYS A 48 26.96 22.57 -14.31
N LEU A 49 25.86 22.42 -15.04
CA LEU A 49 25.35 21.09 -15.38
C LEU A 49 26.31 20.27 -16.26
N ALA A 50 26.92 20.91 -17.27
CA ALA A 50 27.91 20.27 -18.12
C ALA A 50 29.10 19.81 -17.30
N GLN A 51 29.64 20.67 -16.44
CA GLN A 51 30.76 20.33 -15.56
C GLN A 51 30.40 19.20 -14.58
N ALA A 52 29.18 19.23 -13.98
CA ALA A 52 28.75 18.18 -13.09
C ALA A 52 28.67 16.80 -13.78
N ARG A 53 28.23 16.76 -15.01
CA ARG A 53 28.23 15.52 -15.85
C ARG A 53 29.63 15.07 -16.18
N GLU A 54 30.51 15.99 -16.56
CA GLU A 54 31.93 15.67 -16.83
C GLU A 54 32.63 15.07 -15.62
N LEU A 55 32.28 15.57 -14.40
CA LEU A 55 32.78 15.04 -13.14
C LEU A 55 32.06 13.76 -12.67
N GLY A 56 31.06 13.27 -13.40
CA GLY A 56 30.28 12.07 -13.04
C GLY A 56 29.39 12.20 -11.81
N LEU A 57 29.04 13.43 -11.41
CA LEU A 57 28.24 13.67 -10.21
C LEU A 57 26.80 13.14 -10.35
N ASP A 58 26.29 13.06 -11.58
CA ASP A 58 24.98 12.51 -11.92
C ASP A 58 24.93 10.96 -11.85
N THR A 59 26.06 10.31 -11.73
CA THR A 59 26.18 8.85 -11.57
C THR A 59 26.46 8.43 -10.12
N MET A 60 26.65 9.38 -9.22
CA MET A 60 26.86 9.09 -7.80
C MET A 60 25.65 8.41 -7.19
N LYS A 61 25.89 7.39 -6.36
CA LYS A 61 24.83 6.62 -5.69
C LYS A 61 23.87 7.52 -4.90
N SER A 62 24.40 8.49 -4.16
CA SER A 62 23.59 9.44 -3.39
C SER A 62 22.60 10.24 -4.25
N TYR A 63 23.07 10.71 -5.41
CA TYR A 63 22.24 11.44 -6.37
C TYR A 63 21.15 10.54 -6.96
N LEU A 64 21.53 9.32 -7.39
CA LEU A 64 20.57 8.37 -7.95
C LEU A 64 19.51 7.93 -6.93
N ASP A 65 19.90 7.71 -5.69
CA ASP A 65 18.98 7.37 -4.59
C ASP A 65 17.99 8.54 -4.32
N GLU A 66 18.46 9.78 -4.34
CA GLU A 66 17.63 10.97 -4.15
C GLU A 66 16.64 11.15 -5.32
N VAL A 67 17.10 11.02 -6.56
CA VAL A 67 16.25 11.08 -7.76
C VAL A 67 15.18 9.98 -7.72
N LYS A 68 15.56 8.76 -7.30
CA LYS A 68 14.61 7.65 -7.11
C LYS A 68 13.56 8.00 -6.08
N HIS A 69 13.97 8.54 -4.93
CA HIS A 69 13.07 8.93 -3.87
C HIS A 69 12.04 10.00 -4.31
N TYR A 70 12.49 11.06 -4.98
CA TYR A 70 11.58 12.07 -5.53
C TYR A 70 10.62 11.50 -6.58
N ARG A 71 11.12 10.58 -7.42
CA ARG A 71 10.27 9.91 -8.40
C ARG A 71 9.18 9.08 -7.73
N GLU A 72 9.50 8.33 -6.69
CA GLU A 72 8.53 7.54 -5.92
C GLU A 72 7.48 8.45 -5.27
N GLN A 73 7.88 9.58 -4.67
CA GLN A 73 6.94 10.56 -4.12
C GLN A 73 6.00 11.16 -5.19
N LEU A 74 6.52 11.45 -6.38
CA LEU A 74 5.72 12.00 -7.48
C LEU A 74 4.74 10.97 -8.06
N VAL A 75 5.11 9.70 -8.06
CA VAL A 75 4.27 8.62 -8.62
C VAL A 75 3.16 8.20 -7.65
N ALA A 76 3.40 8.27 -6.35
CA ALA A 76 2.46 7.81 -5.32
C ALA A 76 1.01 8.31 -5.50
N PRO A 77 0.73 9.61 -5.78
CA PRO A 77 -0.63 10.09 -6.02
C PRO A 77 -1.31 9.48 -7.25
N TYR A 78 -0.53 9.07 -8.26
CA TYR A 78 -1.06 8.48 -9.50
C TYR A 78 -1.36 6.99 -9.36
N LEU A 79 -0.81 6.32 -8.34
CA LEU A 79 -1.10 4.92 -8.02
C LEU A 79 -2.40 4.77 -7.22
N ASN A 80 -2.92 5.88 -6.66
CA ASN A 80 -4.15 5.88 -5.88
C ASN A 80 -5.31 6.39 -6.75
N ASP A 81 -6.26 5.50 -7.07
CA ASP A 81 -7.50 5.92 -7.70
C ASP A 81 -8.42 6.57 -6.66
N ALA A 82 -8.71 7.85 -6.86
CA ALA A 82 -9.59 8.61 -5.97
C ALA A 82 -11.04 8.06 -5.95
N SER A 83 -11.47 7.36 -6.98
CA SER A 83 -12.79 6.71 -7.03
C SER A 83 -12.81 5.48 -6.14
N VAL A 84 -11.77 4.64 -6.20
CA VAL A 84 -11.60 3.46 -5.34
C VAL A 84 -11.48 3.88 -3.88
N ASN A 85 -10.69 4.90 -3.57
CA ASN A 85 -10.58 5.42 -2.21
C ASN A 85 -11.93 5.90 -1.66
N ARG A 86 -12.71 6.62 -2.45
CA ARG A 86 -14.07 7.06 -2.02
C ARG A 86 -15.00 5.88 -1.78
N GLN A 87 -14.92 4.85 -2.61
CA GLN A 87 -15.70 3.62 -2.42
C GLN A 87 -15.32 2.91 -1.12
N LEU A 88 -14.02 2.72 -0.86
CA LEU A 88 -13.54 2.08 0.37
C LEU A 88 -13.90 2.88 1.63
N VAL A 89 -13.79 4.21 1.58
CA VAL A 89 -14.22 5.08 2.68
C VAL A 89 -15.72 4.96 2.93
N ARG A 90 -16.52 4.92 1.88
CA ARG A 90 -17.97 4.73 1.99
C ARG A 90 -18.32 3.37 2.60
N GLU A 91 -17.67 2.32 2.11
CA GLU A 91 -17.84 0.96 2.62
C GLU A 91 -17.47 0.88 4.12
N ALA A 92 -16.30 1.42 4.50
CA ALA A 92 -15.88 1.46 5.90
C ALA A 92 -16.87 2.23 6.79
N TYR A 93 -17.40 3.35 6.29
CA TYR A 93 -18.44 4.12 7.00
C TYR A 93 -19.73 3.33 7.15
N ASP A 94 -20.20 2.64 6.10
CA ASP A 94 -21.43 1.86 6.18
C ASP A 94 -21.26 0.67 7.12
N ARG A 95 -20.11 -0.03 7.09
CA ARG A 95 -19.77 -1.11 8.03
C ARG A 95 -19.63 -0.61 9.49
N SER A 96 -19.17 0.62 9.72
CA SER A 96 -19.02 1.17 11.07
C SER A 96 -20.32 1.38 11.83
N LYS A 97 -21.46 1.30 11.14
CA LYS A 97 -22.81 1.39 11.75
C LYS A 97 -23.25 0.08 12.39
N GLU A 98 -22.54 -1.01 12.13
CA GLU A 98 -22.86 -2.35 12.59
C GLU A 98 -21.71 -2.95 13.38
N ILE A 99 -22.04 -3.76 14.37
CA ILE A 99 -21.09 -4.55 15.14
C ILE A 99 -21.32 -6.01 14.80
N VAL A 100 -20.27 -6.69 14.39
CA VAL A 100 -20.30 -8.10 13.97
C VAL A 100 -19.64 -8.96 15.04
N TYR A 101 -20.25 -10.09 15.35
CA TYR A 101 -19.65 -11.17 16.15
C TYR A 101 -19.28 -12.31 15.22
N ALA A 102 -18.01 -12.71 15.17
CA ALA A 102 -17.58 -13.80 14.33
C ALA A 102 -16.62 -14.77 15.03
N SER A 103 -16.54 -15.96 14.47
CA SER A 103 -15.55 -16.98 14.81
C SER A 103 -14.80 -17.39 13.56
N HIS A 104 -13.55 -17.86 13.72
CA HIS A 104 -12.74 -18.33 12.62
C HIS A 104 -12.09 -19.69 12.88
N ILE A 105 -11.71 -20.34 11.81
CA ILE A 105 -10.79 -21.48 11.80
C ILE A 105 -9.65 -21.13 10.85
N LEU A 106 -8.44 -21.01 11.37
CA LEU A 106 -7.26 -20.66 10.59
C LEU A 106 -6.62 -21.93 10.02
N VAL A 107 -6.27 -21.89 8.75
CA VAL A 107 -5.41 -22.89 8.10
C VAL A 107 -4.16 -22.17 7.60
N ASN A 108 -3.02 -22.44 8.21
CA ASN A 108 -1.76 -21.79 7.88
C ASN A 108 -1.21 -22.28 6.53
N ILE A 109 -0.62 -21.35 5.80
CA ILE A 109 0.14 -21.58 4.59
C ILE A 109 1.57 -21.09 4.84
N PRO A 110 2.63 -21.89 4.58
CA PRO A 110 4.01 -21.47 4.74
C PRO A 110 4.35 -20.23 3.89
N ALA A 111 5.28 -19.39 4.34
CA ALA A 111 5.69 -18.19 3.60
C ALA A 111 6.25 -18.49 2.20
N ASN A 112 6.83 -19.69 2.01
CA ASN A 112 7.37 -20.16 0.73
C ASN A 112 6.50 -21.25 0.11
N ALA A 113 5.17 -21.18 0.33
CA ALA A 113 4.22 -22.17 -0.17
C ALA A 113 4.27 -22.27 -1.70
N THR A 114 4.26 -23.50 -2.18
CA THR A 114 4.04 -23.81 -3.59
C THR A 114 2.54 -23.69 -3.94
N PRO A 115 2.18 -23.64 -5.22
CA PRO A 115 0.77 -23.71 -5.63
C PRO A 115 0.04 -24.96 -5.09
N ASP A 116 0.73 -26.10 -4.98
CA ASP A 116 0.16 -27.33 -4.45
C ASP A 116 -0.11 -27.23 -2.93
N ASP A 117 0.77 -26.59 -2.17
CA ASP A 117 0.56 -26.34 -0.74
C ASP A 117 -0.66 -25.43 -0.52
N THR A 118 -0.79 -24.39 -1.34
CA THR A 118 -1.94 -23.49 -1.31
C THR A 118 -3.24 -24.24 -1.62
N LEU A 119 -3.22 -25.08 -2.64
CA LEU A 119 -4.37 -25.90 -3.01
C LEU A 119 -4.74 -26.90 -1.91
N ALA A 120 -3.75 -27.53 -1.28
CA ALA A 120 -3.97 -28.45 -0.16
C ALA A 120 -4.62 -27.74 1.04
N ALA A 121 -4.11 -26.56 1.42
CA ALA A 121 -4.67 -25.76 2.50
C ALA A 121 -6.11 -25.32 2.19
N TYR A 122 -6.37 -24.86 0.97
CA TYR A 122 -7.71 -24.48 0.53
C TYR A 122 -8.68 -25.68 0.59
N ASN A 123 -8.26 -26.86 0.12
CA ASN A 123 -9.07 -28.08 0.20
C ASN A 123 -9.34 -28.50 1.65
N LYS A 124 -8.35 -28.37 2.55
CA LYS A 124 -8.54 -28.60 4.00
C LYS A 124 -9.62 -27.66 4.56
N ALA A 125 -9.52 -26.36 4.23
CA ALA A 125 -10.51 -25.37 4.66
C ALA A 125 -11.92 -25.66 4.11
N LEU A 126 -12.05 -26.11 2.85
CA LEU A 126 -13.32 -26.55 2.27
C LEU A 126 -13.93 -27.76 2.99
N GLN A 127 -13.11 -28.72 3.38
CA GLN A 127 -13.59 -29.88 4.15
C GLN A 127 -14.12 -29.45 5.53
N ILE A 128 -13.40 -28.58 6.22
CA ILE A 128 -13.82 -28.02 7.51
C ILE A 128 -15.16 -27.26 7.34
N ARG A 129 -15.25 -26.40 6.31
CA ARG A 129 -16.48 -25.70 5.99
C ARG A 129 -17.66 -26.66 5.76
N LYS A 130 -17.44 -27.74 5.04
CA LYS A 130 -18.49 -28.73 4.78
C LYS A 130 -19.00 -29.37 6.07
N ARG A 131 -18.11 -29.70 7.03
CA ARG A 131 -18.48 -30.23 8.35
C ARG A 131 -19.27 -29.19 9.16
N ALA A 132 -18.79 -27.95 9.22
CA ALA A 132 -19.49 -26.86 9.90
C ALA A 132 -20.88 -26.58 9.31
N SER A 133 -21.00 -26.55 7.97
CA SER A 133 -22.26 -26.35 7.26
C SER A 133 -23.23 -27.53 7.40
N ALA A 134 -22.74 -28.72 7.75
CA ALA A 134 -23.55 -29.89 8.07
C ALA A 134 -24.08 -29.89 9.51
N GLY A 135 -23.78 -28.84 10.31
CA GLY A 135 -24.27 -28.66 11.68
C GLY A 135 -23.32 -29.17 12.77
N GLU A 136 -22.08 -29.53 12.43
CA GLU A 136 -21.06 -29.84 13.44
C GLU A 136 -20.68 -28.58 14.22
N ASP A 137 -20.43 -28.71 15.52
CA ASP A 137 -20.13 -27.58 16.40
C ASP A 137 -18.85 -26.85 15.96
N PHE A 138 -19.00 -25.58 15.58
CA PHE A 138 -17.92 -24.76 15.06
C PHE A 138 -16.77 -24.59 16.06
N GLY A 139 -17.09 -24.43 17.34
CA GLY A 139 -16.09 -24.28 18.39
C GLY A 139 -15.24 -25.53 18.57
N LYS A 140 -15.85 -26.73 18.49
CA LYS A 140 -15.12 -27.99 18.53
C LYS A 140 -14.23 -28.16 17.29
N LEU A 141 -14.74 -27.80 16.12
CA LEU A 141 -13.93 -27.80 14.89
C LEU A 141 -12.74 -26.83 15.00
N ALA A 142 -12.93 -25.67 15.60
CA ALA A 142 -11.85 -24.71 15.82
C ALA A 142 -10.80 -25.24 16.80
N GLU A 143 -11.23 -25.87 17.92
CA GLU A 143 -10.33 -26.50 18.88
C GLU A 143 -9.51 -27.64 18.25
N GLU A 144 -10.13 -28.43 17.37
CA GLU A 144 -9.51 -29.60 16.74
C GLU A 144 -8.59 -29.23 15.58
N LEU A 145 -9.05 -28.36 14.68
CA LEU A 145 -8.50 -28.20 13.33
C LEU A 145 -7.89 -26.82 13.03
N SER A 146 -8.12 -25.82 13.89
CA SER A 146 -7.52 -24.49 13.69
C SER A 146 -6.02 -24.51 13.96
N ASP A 147 -5.28 -23.87 13.08
CA ASP A 147 -3.85 -23.60 13.29
C ASP A 147 -3.63 -22.36 14.17
N ASP A 148 -4.69 -21.64 14.58
CA ASP A 148 -4.64 -20.58 15.57
C ASP A 148 -4.54 -21.18 16.99
N PRO A 149 -3.42 -20.95 17.70
CA PRO A 149 -3.23 -21.51 19.03
C PRO A 149 -4.20 -20.94 20.08
N SER A 150 -4.84 -19.80 19.80
CA SER A 150 -5.81 -19.20 20.70
C SER A 150 -7.14 -19.98 20.76
N ALA A 151 -7.41 -20.85 19.79
CA ALA A 151 -8.61 -21.67 19.76
C ALA A 151 -8.64 -22.71 20.89
N ARG A 152 -7.47 -23.11 21.42
CA ARG A 152 -7.30 -24.20 22.39
C ARG A 152 -6.89 -23.69 23.76
N ASP A 153 -7.21 -24.48 24.81
CA ASP A 153 -6.63 -24.28 26.13
C ASP A 153 -5.11 -24.44 26.05
N ARG A 154 -4.37 -23.56 26.69
CA ARG A 154 -2.89 -23.57 26.73
C ARG A 154 -2.36 -23.05 28.05
N VAL A 155 -1.11 -23.33 28.32
CA VAL A 155 -0.38 -22.75 29.45
C VAL A 155 0.56 -21.67 28.92
N ASP A 156 0.57 -20.53 29.57
CA ASP A 156 1.52 -19.45 29.23
C ASP A 156 2.94 -19.85 29.65
N ASP A 157 3.86 -19.81 28.70
CA ASP A 157 5.25 -20.28 28.92
C ASP A 157 6.01 -19.44 29.93
N LYS A 158 5.63 -18.21 30.19
CA LYS A 158 6.31 -17.28 31.11
C LYS A 158 5.66 -17.23 32.48
N THR A 159 4.35 -17.24 32.53
CA THR A 159 3.60 -17.07 33.79
C THR A 159 3.09 -18.39 34.34
N HIS A 160 3.17 -19.49 33.58
CA HIS A 160 2.58 -20.81 33.88
C HIS A 160 1.07 -20.75 34.17
N ALA A 161 0.40 -19.68 33.80
CA ALA A 161 -1.04 -19.53 33.93
C ALA A 161 -1.80 -20.33 32.87
N GLU A 162 -2.88 -20.98 33.25
CA GLU A 162 -3.81 -21.60 32.31
C GLU A 162 -4.59 -20.52 31.57
N ILE A 163 -4.53 -20.53 30.22
CA ILE A 163 -5.28 -19.67 29.34
C ILE A 163 -6.35 -20.52 28.65
N LYS A 164 -7.60 -20.18 28.88
CA LYS A 164 -8.72 -20.85 28.21
C LYS A 164 -8.75 -20.50 26.72
N GLY A 165 -8.96 -21.51 25.89
CA GLY A 165 -9.16 -21.35 24.46
C GLY A 165 -10.45 -20.60 24.14
N ASN A 166 -10.40 -19.77 23.11
CA ASN A 166 -11.56 -19.00 22.65
C ASN A 166 -12.47 -19.79 21.69
N LYS A 167 -12.10 -21.03 21.35
CA LYS A 167 -12.85 -21.90 20.41
C LYS A 167 -13.07 -21.24 19.04
N GLY A 168 -12.08 -20.48 18.61
CA GLY A 168 -12.12 -19.71 17.37
C GLY A 168 -12.93 -18.40 17.45
N SER A 169 -13.54 -18.05 18.60
CA SER A 169 -14.28 -16.81 18.76
C SER A 169 -13.34 -15.60 18.74
N LEU A 170 -13.64 -14.63 17.88
CA LEU A 170 -12.94 -13.34 17.81
C LEU A 170 -13.69 -12.24 18.59
N GLY A 171 -14.88 -12.57 19.12
CA GLY A 171 -15.71 -11.58 19.80
C GLY A 171 -16.38 -10.59 18.84
N TYR A 172 -16.76 -9.45 19.41
CA TYR A 172 -17.39 -8.35 18.66
C TYR A 172 -16.33 -7.42 18.09
N PHE A 173 -16.52 -7.04 16.82
CA PHE A 173 -15.68 -6.05 16.15
C PHE A 173 -16.49 -5.19 15.17
N THR A 174 -15.90 -4.09 14.74
CA THR A 174 -16.46 -3.17 13.77
C THR A 174 -15.48 -2.96 12.61
N SER A 175 -15.84 -2.13 11.64
CA SER A 175 -15.04 -1.79 10.47
C SER A 175 -13.59 -1.45 10.83
N MET A 176 -12.66 -1.88 9.99
CA MET A 176 -11.20 -1.66 10.09
C MET A 176 -10.52 -2.33 11.31
N SER A 177 -11.19 -3.29 11.95
CA SER A 177 -10.63 -4.05 13.07
C SER A 177 -9.91 -5.32 12.63
N MET A 178 -10.28 -5.86 11.48
CA MET A 178 -9.75 -7.11 10.91
C MET A 178 -9.16 -6.90 9.53
N ILE A 179 -8.43 -7.89 9.00
CA ILE A 179 -7.93 -7.83 7.62
C ILE A 179 -9.11 -7.79 6.64
N TYR A 180 -8.96 -6.98 5.59
CA TYR A 180 -10.06 -6.63 4.67
C TYR A 180 -10.80 -7.84 4.05
N PRO A 181 -10.13 -8.92 3.57
CA PRO A 181 -10.85 -10.08 3.04
C PRO A 181 -11.74 -10.77 4.07
N PHE A 182 -11.22 -10.98 5.29
CA PHE A 182 -11.98 -11.57 6.39
C PHE A 182 -13.17 -10.71 6.82
N GLU A 183 -12.93 -9.40 7.00
CA GLU A 183 -13.97 -8.44 7.34
C GLU A 183 -15.07 -8.41 6.27
N THR A 184 -14.68 -8.40 4.98
CA THR A 184 -15.62 -8.44 3.86
C THR A 184 -16.49 -9.69 3.88
N ALA A 185 -15.92 -10.85 4.18
CA ALA A 185 -16.69 -12.08 4.33
C ALA A 185 -17.71 -11.95 5.48
N CYS A 186 -17.27 -11.46 6.65
CA CYS A 186 -18.16 -11.31 7.81
C CYS A 186 -19.34 -10.39 7.54
N TYR A 187 -19.12 -9.22 6.92
CA TYR A 187 -20.20 -8.27 6.60
C TYR A 187 -21.11 -8.71 5.46
N SER A 188 -20.69 -9.67 4.63
CA SER A 188 -21.50 -10.20 3.52
C SER A 188 -22.40 -11.39 3.92
N MET A 189 -22.12 -12.01 5.07
CA MET A 189 -22.86 -13.18 5.54
C MET A 189 -24.05 -12.80 6.43
N LYS A 190 -25.03 -13.68 6.50
CA LYS A 190 -26.06 -13.63 7.53
C LYS A 190 -25.58 -14.35 8.80
N ALA A 191 -26.19 -13.99 9.93
CA ALA A 191 -25.89 -14.65 11.20
C ALA A 191 -26.15 -16.19 11.09
N GLY A 192 -25.16 -16.97 11.52
CA GLY A 192 -25.19 -18.43 11.46
C GLY A 192 -24.69 -19.06 10.17
N GLU A 193 -24.29 -18.25 9.18
CA GLU A 193 -23.68 -18.76 7.94
C GLU A 193 -22.18 -19.03 8.12
N VAL A 194 -21.66 -19.94 7.31
CA VAL A 194 -20.23 -20.26 7.20
C VAL A 194 -19.73 -19.83 5.83
N SER A 195 -18.73 -18.93 5.78
CA SER A 195 -18.17 -18.41 4.53
C SER A 195 -17.48 -19.49 3.68
N MET A 196 -17.21 -19.15 2.44
CA MET A 196 -16.12 -19.81 1.69
C MET A 196 -14.78 -19.47 2.36
N PRO A 197 -13.74 -20.29 2.17
CA PRO A 197 -12.37 -19.91 2.58
C PRO A 197 -11.96 -18.56 1.95
N VAL A 198 -11.36 -17.68 2.73
CA VAL A 198 -10.91 -16.34 2.34
C VAL A 198 -9.39 -16.22 2.49
#